data_d55411c4646c5743292a76f89c5e5a8d
#
_entry.id   d55411c4646c5743292a76f89c5e5a8d
#
_cell.length_a   1.000
_cell.length_b   1.000
_cell.length_c   1.000
_cell.angle_alpha   90.00
_cell.angle_beta   90.00
_cell.angle_gamma   90.00
#
_symmetry.space_group_name_H-M   'P 1'
#
loop_
_entity.id
_entity.type
_entity.pdbx_description
1 polymer ?
#
loop_
_entity_poly.entity_id
_entity_poly.type
_entity_poly.pdbx_seq_one_letter_code
_entity_poly.pdbx_strand_id
1 'polypeptide(L)'
;MDGSTTTPLEHRSAQLIDQFGRHKHKLRISLTDRCSYCMPDTPEWLAKKDILSFEELLTFCEMMVSLGIRHIRLTGGEPLMRQGVVNFIYALNRLKAQGLERISMTSNASYLNKYARALKEAGLDDLNISLDSIHADTFMNMTKRPIAPVLEGIAAAQQANLPIKLNCVLVAGQNDHEVLELTQWAYQQKIALRFIEYMPLDQPEHWQAEKVITEETLSKLLSLIFRLRNNPDNMILQLFICLMISTN
;
A
#
# COMPACT_ATOMS: atom_id res chain seq x y z
N MET A 1 -13.68 -63.08 -2.83
CA MET A 1 -14.16 -61.82 -3.46
C MET A 1 -13.73 -60.68 -2.55
N ASP A 2 -12.54 -60.19 -2.81
CA ASP A 2 -11.94 -59.12 -2.02
C ASP A 2 -12.26 -57.79 -2.71
N GLY A 3 -13.19 -57.06 -2.11
CA GLY A 3 -13.56 -55.71 -2.54
C GLY A 3 -12.61 -54.69 -1.99
N SER A 4 -11.49 -54.46 -2.69
CA SER A 4 -10.60 -53.34 -2.41
C SER A 4 -11.28 -52.01 -2.80
N THR A 5 -11.88 -51.35 -1.82
CA THR A 5 -12.35 -49.98 -1.96
C THR A 5 -11.12 -49.03 -1.92
N THR A 6 -10.64 -48.66 -3.09
CA THR A 6 -9.67 -47.56 -3.24
C THR A 6 -10.40 -46.26 -2.93
N THR A 7 -10.18 -45.76 -1.73
CA THR A 7 -10.55 -44.37 -1.35
C THR A 7 -9.83 -43.38 -2.28
N PRO A 8 -10.55 -42.44 -2.94
CA PRO A 8 -9.89 -41.43 -3.75
C PRO A 8 -8.96 -40.64 -2.86
N LEU A 9 -7.70 -40.48 -3.27
CA LEU A 9 -6.76 -39.55 -2.68
C LEU A 9 -7.36 -38.14 -2.83
N GLU A 10 -7.97 -37.65 -1.75
CA GLU A 10 -8.29 -36.24 -1.65
C GLU A 10 -7.01 -35.45 -1.91
N HIS A 11 -6.95 -34.75 -3.04
CA HIS A 11 -5.95 -33.74 -3.30
C HIS A 11 -6.10 -32.65 -2.23
N ARG A 12 -5.48 -32.85 -1.07
CA ARG A 12 -5.22 -31.76 -0.14
C ARG A 12 -4.33 -30.79 -0.89
N SER A 13 -4.92 -29.72 -1.42
CA SER A 13 -4.17 -28.61 -1.99
C SER A 13 -3.15 -28.17 -0.92
N ALA A 14 -1.86 -28.24 -1.25
CA ALA A 14 -0.82 -27.77 -0.36
C ALA A 14 -1.13 -26.32 0.01
N GLN A 15 -1.18 -26.01 1.30
CA GLN A 15 -1.46 -24.66 1.80
C GLN A 15 -0.22 -24.10 2.46
N LEU A 16 -0.02 -22.80 2.30
CA LEU A 16 1.08 -22.09 2.96
C LEU A 16 0.71 -21.84 4.41
N ILE A 17 1.28 -22.66 5.30
CA ILE A 17 1.07 -22.59 6.75
C ILE A 17 2.42 -22.34 7.40
N ASP A 18 2.51 -21.35 8.30
CA ASP A 18 3.74 -21.09 9.05
C ASP A 18 3.87 -22.02 10.26
N GLN A 19 5.03 -21.94 10.95
CA GLN A 19 5.32 -22.77 12.14
C GLN A 19 4.34 -22.57 13.30
N PHE A 20 3.51 -21.51 13.28
CA PHE A 20 2.49 -21.21 14.28
C PHE A 20 1.09 -21.64 13.84
N GLY A 21 0.94 -22.37 12.73
CA GLY A 21 -0.33 -22.83 12.18
C GLY A 21 -1.14 -21.76 11.46
N ARG A 22 -0.55 -20.58 11.18
CA ARG A 22 -1.27 -19.49 10.50
C ARG A 22 -1.23 -19.65 8.99
N HIS A 23 -2.38 -19.61 8.34
CA HIS A 23 -2.49 -19.65 6.89
C HIS A 23 -2.04 -18.33 6.26
N LYS A 24 -1.19 -18.40 5.25
CA LYS A 24 -0.71 -17.24 4.49
C LYS A 24 -1.60 -17.00 3.29
N HIS A 25 -2.35 -15.91 3.30
CA HIS A 25 -3.28 -15.54 2.22
C HIS A 25 -2.85 -14.30 1.44
N LYS A 26 -1.79 -13.62 1.89
CA LYS A 26 -1.33 -12.36 1.31
C LYS A 26 0.08 -12.51 0.78
N LEU A 27 0.28 -12.03 -0.45
CA LEU A 27 1.57 -11.94 -1.12
C LEU A 27 1.87 -10.48 -1.44
N ARG A 28 3.08 -10.01 -1.12
CA ARG A 28 3.58 -8.71 -1.54
C ARG A 28 4.70 -8.91 -2.55
N ILE A 29 4.62 -8.22 -3.69
CA ILE A 29 5.59 -8.33 -4.77
C ILE A 29 6.18 -6.95 -5.03
N SER A 30 7.50 -6.84 -4.93
CA SER A 30 8.25 -5.66 -5.39
C SER A 30 8.49 -5.79 -6.89
N LEU A 31 7.93 -4.90 -7.68
CA LEU A 31 8.04 -4.93 -9.13
C LEU A 31 9.31 -4.27 -9.65
N THR A 32 9.86 -3.33 -8.91
CA THR A 32 11.04 -2.56 -9.26
C THR A 32 11.65 -1.92 -8.01
N ASP A 33 12.93 -1.71 -8.02
CA ASP A 33 13.66 -0.91 -7.03
C ASP A 33 13.59 0.59 -7.34
N ARG A 34 13.26 0.96 -8.58
CA ARG A 34 13.25 2.36 -9.03
C ARG A 34 12.10 3.15 -8.44
N CYS A 35 12.44 4.29 -7.86
CA CYS A 35 11.50 5.27 -7.33
C CYS A 35 12.04 6.68 -7.55
N SER A 36 11.15 7.65 -7.60
CA SER A 36 11.51 9.07 -7.60
C SER A 36 11.17 9.76 -6.26
N TYR A 37 10.85 8.99 -5.21
CA TYR A 37 10.30 9.46 -3.94
C TYR A 37 11.14 8.87 -2.80
N CYS A 38 11.54 9.64 -1.81
CA CYS A 38 12.29 9.19 -0.63
C CYS A 38 13.55 8.35 -0.94
N MET A 39 14.23 8.62 -2.07
CA MET A 39 15.42 7.87 -2.44
C MET A 39 16.66 8.58 -1.93
N PRO A 40 17.71 7.82 -1.54
CA PRO A 40 19.02 8.41 -1.25
C PRO A 40 19.59 9.16 -2.46
N ASP A 41 20.53 10.06 -2.23
CA ASP A 41 21.11 10.91 -3.27
C ASP A 41 21.82 10.09 -4.37
N THR A 42 22.36 8.92 -4.01
CA THR A 42 23.05 8.01 -4.94
C THR A 42 22.48 6.59 -4.81
N PRO A 43 21.30 6.32 -5.41
CA PRO A 43 20.70 5.00 -5.32
C PRO A 43 21.43 4.01 -6.22
N GLU A 44 21.77 2.84 -5.68
CA GLU A 44 22.24 1.70 -6.48
C GLU A 44 21.04 0.90 -6.99
N TRP A 45 20.90 0.83 -8.31
CA TRP A 45 19.81 0.11 -8.94
C TRP A 45 20.23 -1.29 -9.38
N LEU A 46 19.34 -2.26 -9.21
CA LEU A 46 19.52 -3.58 -9.78
C LEU A 46 19.61 -3.51 -11.32
N ALA A 47 20.46 -4.34 -11.89
CA ALA A 47 20.47 -4.49 -13.33
C ALA A 47 19.15 -5.12 -13.82
N LYS A 48 18.67 -4.72 -14.99
CA LYS A 48 17.40 -5.22 -15.54
C LYS A 48 17.33 -6.75 -15.60
N LYS A 49 18.45 -7.41 -15.82
CA LYS A 49 18.59 -8.88 -15.87
C LYS A 49 18.37 -9.57 -14.51
N ASP A 50 18.51 -8.82 -13.40
CA ASP A 50 18.39 -9.33 -12.04
C ASP A 50 16.96 -9.10 -11.47
N ILE A 51 16.08 -8.51 -12.28
CA ILE A 51 14.67 -8.31 -11.95
C ILE A 51 13.83 -9.28 -12.78
N LEU A 52 12.99 -10.09 -12.09
CA LEU A 52 12.09 -11.04 -12.77
C LEU A 52 11.23 -10.36 -13.83
N SER A 53 11.05 -10.99 -14.98
CA SER A 53 10.10 -10.57 -16.01
C SER A 53 8.65 -10.65 -15.50
N PHE A 54 7.71 -10.03 -16.20
CA PHE A 54 6.29 -10.15 -15.82
C PHE A 54 5.74 -11.56 -16.08
N GLU A 55 6.29 -12.27 -17.05
CA GLU A 55 5.96 -13.66 -17.36
C GLU A 55 6.38 -14.60 -16.22
N GLU A 56 7.61 -14.45 -15.73
CA GLU A 56 8.10 -15.20 -14.56
C GLU A 56 7.30 -14.89 -13.31
N LEU A 57 7.01 -13.60 -13.07
CA LEU A 57 6.15 -13.17 -11.95
C LEU A 57 4.73 -13.72 -12.05
N LEU A 58 4.16 -13.79 -13.26
CA LEU A 58 2.82 -14.37 -13.46
C LEU A 58 2.80 -15.85 -13.13
N THR A 59 3.77 -16.62 -13.65
CA THR A 59 3.92 -18.05 -13.33
C THR A 59 4.07 -18.27 -11.82
N PHE A 60 4.86 -17.43 -11.16
CA PHE A 60 4.99 -17.47 -9.69
C PHE A 60 3.66 -17.17 -9.00
N CYS A 61 2.92 -16.15 -9.45
CA CYS A 61 1.61 -15.80 -8.88
C CYS A 61 0.58 -16.93 -9.07
N GLU A 62 0.54 -17.59 -10.22
CA GLU A 62 -0.32 -18.75 -10.49
C GLU A 62 -0.05 -19.87 -9.47
N MET A 63 1.22 -20.22 -9.26
CA MET A 63 1.62 -21.19 -8.25
C MET A 63 1.18 -20.76 -6.85
N MET A 64 1.42 -19.50 -6.48
CA MET A 64 1.06 -18.99 -5.14
C MET A 64 -0.46 -18.98 -4.91
N VAL A 65 -1.26 -18.66 -5.93
CA VAL A 65 -2.73 -18.73 -5.86
C VAL A 65 -3.19 -20.18 -5.67
N SER A 66 -2.59 -21.15 -6.37
CA SER A 66 -2.89 -22.57 -6.18
C SER A 66 -2.53 -23.08 -4.77
N LEU A 67 -1.54 -22.46 -4.11
CA LEU A 67 -1.15 -22.72 -2.71
C LEU A 67 -1.97 -21.96 -1.67
N GLY A 68 -2.99 -21.20 -2.09
CA GLY A 68 -3.92 -20.54 -1.16
C GLY A 68 -3.72 -19.05 -0.97
N ILE A 69 -2.85 -18.39 -1.74
CA ILE A 69 -2.80 -16.92 -1.77
C ILE A 69 -4.09 -16.40 -2.40
N ARG A 70 -4.69 -15.39 -1.74
CA ARG A 70 -5.95 -14.74 -2.14
C ARG A 70 -5.77 -13.27 -2.44
N HIS A 71 -4.78 -12.62 -1.84
CA HIS A 71 -4.53 -11.20 -2.01
C HIS A 71 -3.09 -10.98 -2.50
N ILE A 72 -2.94 -10.29 -3.63
CA ILE A 72 -1.64 -9.86 -4.15
C ILE A 72 -1.54 -8.35 -4.02
N ARG A 73 -0.46 -7.88 -3.41
CA ARG A 73 -0.12 -6.46 -3.34
C ARG A 73 1.13 -6.16 -4.14
N LEU A 74 0.97 -5.30 -5.14
CA LEU A 74 2.06 -4.81 -5.96
C LEU A 74 2.70 -3.59 -5.28
N THR A 75 4.02 -3.64 -5.15
CA THR A 75 4.84 -2.59 -4.56
C THR A 75 6.15 -2.47 -5.34
N GLY A 76 7.16 -1.93 -4.74
CA GLY A 76 8.50 -1.79 -5.25
C GLY A 76 9.06 -0.47 -4.77
N GLY A 77 9.90 0.15 -5.56
CA GLY A 77 10.08 1.57 -5.51
C GLY A 77 8.74 2.22 -5.91
N GLU A 78 8.59 2.61 -7.18
CA GLU A 78 7.28 3.04 -7.70
C GLU A 78 6.80 2.08 -8.81
N PRO A 79 5.76 1.27 -8.59
CA PRO A 79 5.29 0.27 -9.56
C PRO A 79 4.96 0.86 -10.93
N LEU A 80 4.43 2.09 -10.98
CA LEU A 80 4.03 2.75 -12.21
C LEU A 80 5.22 3.21 -13.08
N MET A 81 6.45 3.16 -12.55
CA MET A 81 7.66 3.37 -13.34
C MET A 81 8.04 2.14 -14.17
N ARG A 82 7.53 0.94 -13.83
CA ARG A 82 7.81 -0.27 -14.58
C ARG A 82 6.88 -0.36 -15.80
N GLN A 83 7.46 -0.24 -17.00
CA GLN A 83 6.72 -0.34 -18.26
C GLN A 83 6.00 -1.70 -18.35
N GLY A 84 4.73 -1.70 -18.75
CA GLY A 84 3.92 -2.92 -18.89
C GLY A 84 3.15 -3.34 -17.64
N VAL A 85 3.23 -2.59 -16.53
CA VAL A 85 2.54 -2.93 -15.27
C VAL A 85 1.03 -3.07 -15.42
N VAL A 86 0.39 -2.28 -16.29
CA VAL A 86 -1.07 -2.38 -16.56
C VAL A 86 -1.40 -3.74 -17.18
N ASN A 87 -0.61 -4.20 -18.16
CA ASN A 87 -0.80 -5.50 -18.79
C ASN A 87 -0.58 -6.65 -17.79
N PHE A 88 0.38 -6.49 -16.88
CA PHE A 88 0.60 -7.45 -15.81
C PHE A 88 -0.60 -7.54 -14.86
N ILE A 89 -1.20 -6.41 -14.48
CA ILE A 89 -2.43 -6.40 -13.65
C ILE A 89 -3.58 -7.09 -14.40
N TYR A 90 -3.73 -6.83 -15.69
CA TYR A 90 -4.74 -7.51 -16.51
C TYR A 90 -4.52 -9.03 -16.53
N ALA A 91 -3.26 -9.49 -16.65
CA ALA A 91 -2.93 -10.91 -16.57
C ALA A 91 -3.25 -11.49 -15.17
N LEU A 92 -2.87 -10.79 -14.08
CA LEU A 92 -3.20 -11.18 -12.72
C LEU A 92 -4.72 -11.27 -12.47
N ASN A 93 -5.50 -10.36 -13.06
CA ASN A 93 -6.94 -10.34 -12.89
C ASN A 93 -7.61 -11.66 -13.38
N ARG A 94 -7.00 -12.34 -14.34
CA ARG A 94 -7.48 -13.66 -14.82
C ARG A 94 -7.36 -14.73 -13.74
N LEU A 95 -6.43 -14.58 -12.78
CA LEU A 95 -6.27 -15.51 -11.67
C LEU A 95 -7.43 -15.45 -10.66
N LYS A 96 -8.30 -14.44 -10.75
CA LYS A 96 -9.53 -14.37 -9.96
C LYS A 96 -10.44 -15.57 -10.22
N ALA A 97 -10.44 -16.09 -11.43
CA ALA A 97 -11.13 -17.34 -11.76
C ALA A 97 -10.54 -18.59 -11.07
N GLN A 98 -9.30 -18.49 -10.57
CA GLN A 98 -8.58 -19.56 -9.87
C GLN A 98 -8.55 -19.35 -8.35
N GLY A 99 -9.24 -18.33 -7.84
CA GLY A 99 -9.37 -18.07 -6.41
C GLY A 99 -8.59 -16.87 -5.88
N LEU A 100 -7.91 -16.07 -6.72
CA LEU A 100 -7.41 -14.77 -6.31
C LEU A 100 -8.60 -13.84 -6.06
N GLU A 101 -8.64 -13.18 -4.90
CA GLU A 101 -9.76 -12.33 -4.52
C GLU A 101 -9.46 -10.85 -4.74
N ARG A 102 -8.18 -10.44 -4.57
CA ARG A 102 -7.83 -9.03 -4.54
C ARG A 102 -6.44 -8.75 -5.11
N ILE A 103 -6.38 -7.73 -5.97
CA ILE A 103 -5.15 -7.14 -6.48
C ILE A 103 -5.09 -5.70 -5.99
N SER A 104 -4.12 -5.36 -5.15
CA SER A 104 -3.91 -4.02 -4.63
C SER A 104 -2.53 -3.48 -5.02
N MET A 105 -2.37 -2.17 -5.04
CA MET A 105 -1.09 -1.54 -5.32
C MET A 105 -0.77 -0.49 -4.26
N THR A 106 0.53 -0.31 -3.95
CA THR A 106 1.03 0.83 -3.20
C THR A 106 1.81 1.72 -4.17
N SER A 107 1.50 3.01 -4.21
CA SER A 107 2.07 3.98 -5.14
C SER A 107 2.30 5.32 -4.46
N ASN A 108 3.27 6.09 -4.93
CA ASN A 108 3.45 7.49 -4.57
C ASN A 108 2.54 8.44 -5.37
N ALA A 109 1.67 7.90 -6.21
CA ALA A 109 0.67 8.58 -7.06
C ALA A 109 1.22 9.53 -8.14
N SER A 110 2.53 9.79 -8.24
CA SER A 110 3.10 10.77 -9.19
C SER A 110 2.77 10.48 -10.66
N TYR A 111 2.41 9.24 -10.98
CA TYR A 111 2.05 8.80 -12.34
C TYR A 111 0.57 8.42 -12.50
N LEU A 112 -0.21 8.49 -11.43
CA LEU A 112 -1.60 8.01 -11.46
C LEU A 112 -2.49 8.78 -12.43
N ASN A 113 -2.25 10.07 -12.64
CA ASN A 113 -2.99 10.87 -13.62
C ASN A 113 -2.99 10.24 -15.03
N LYS A 114 -1.94 9.49 -15.39
CA LYS A 114 -1.80 8.80 -16.67
C LYS A 114 -2.39 7.39 -16.67
N TYR A 115 -2.42 6.73 -15.51
CA TYR A 115 -2.68 5.29 -15.43
C TYR A 115 -3.97 4.93 -14.71
N ALA A 116 -4.59 5.82 -13.93
CA ALA A 116 -5.71 5.49 -13.04
C ALA A 116 -6.84 4.74 -13.74
N ARG A 117 -7.29 5.24 -14.90
CA ARG A 117 -8.34 4.60 -15.68
C ARG A 117 -7.92 3.21 -16.18
N ALA A 118 -6.74 3.11 -16.78
CA ALA A 118 -6.24 1.84 -17.32
C ALA A 118 -6.02 0.79 -16.21
N LEU A 119 -5.58 1.21 -15.01
CA LEU A 119 -5.46 0.33 -13.84
C LEU A 119 -6.82 -0.22 -13.40
N LYS A 120 -7.85 0.64 -13.37
CA LYS A 120 -9.22 0.21 -13.06
C LYS A 120 -9.75 -0.78 -14.08
N GLU A 121 -9.59 -0.48 -15.36
CA GLU A 121 -10.01 -1.33 -16.48
C GLU A 121 -9.26 -2.69 -16.48
N ALA A 122 -7.97 -2.69 -16.07
CA ALA A 122 -7.16 -3.90 -15.93
C ALA A 122 -7.58 -4.78 -14.73
N GLY A 123 -8.42 -4.29 -13.82
CA GLY A 123 -8.94 -5.06 -12.70
C GLY A 123 -8.21 -4.85 -11.38
N LEU A 124 -7.49 -3.72 -11.22
CA LEU A 124 -6.96 -3.31 -9.91
C LEU A 124 -8.12 -3.01 -8.96
N ASP A 125 -8.10 -3.57 -7.76
CA ASP A 125 -9.19 -3.44 -6.79
C ASP A 125 -9.04 -2.21 -5.90
N ASP A 126 -7.83 -1.86 -5.46
CA ASP A 126 -7.56 -0.70 -4.62
C ASP A 126 -6.10 -0.20 -4.66
N LEU A 127 -5.95 1.05 -4.19
CA LEU A 127 -4.67 1.74 -4.06
C LEU A 127 -4.41 2.14 -2.62
N ASN A 128 -3.17 1.92 -2.16
CA ASN A 128 -2.61 2.66 -1.03
C ASN A 128 -1.66 3.72 -1.59
N ILE A 129 -1.91 4.97 -1.26
CA ILE A 129 -1.13 6.10 -1.74
C ILE A 129 -0.31 6.66 -0.58
N SER A 130 0.99 6.82 -0.76
CA SER A 130 1.85 7.50 0.21
C SER A 130 1.69 9.02 0.05
N LEU A 131 1.22 9.68 1.11
CA LEU A 131 1.04 11.14 1.17
C LEU A 131 1.34 11.61 2.59
N ASP A 132 2.54 12.16 2.78
CA ASP A 132 3.05 12.54 4.11
C ASP A 132 2.70 13.97 4.49
N SER A 133 2.28 14.82 3.54
CA SER A 133 1.85 16.20 3.74
C SER A 133 0.94 16.65 2.60
N ILE A 134 0.09 17.65 2.85
CA ILE A 134 -0.70 18.37 1.82
C ILE A 134 -0.11 19.77 1.55
N HIS A 135 0.89 20.20 2.29
CA HIS A 135 1.59 21.46 2.10
C HIS A 135 2.80 21.28 1.18
N ALA A 136 2.91 22.15 0.18
CA ALA A 136 3.94 22.03 -0.86
C ALA A 136 5.36 22.04 -0.31
N ASP A 137 5.63 22.93 0.67
CA ASP A 137 6.96 23.09 1.24
C ASP A 137 7.35 21.90 2.10
N THR A 138 6.47 21.43 2.99
CA THR A 138 6.70 20.24 3.83
C THR A 138 6.88 19.01 2.94
N PHE A 139 5.99 18.83 1.95
CA PHE A 139 6.09 17.72 1.02
C PHE A 139 7.40 17.74 0.23
N MET A 140 7.81 18.92 -0.29
CA MET A 140 9.08 19.10 -1.00
C MET A 140 10.29 18.80 -0.09
N ASN A 141 10.24 19.24 1.17
CA ASN A 141 11.31 18.97 2.12
C ASN A 141 11.48 17.49 2.43
N MET A 142 10.37 16.75 2.59
CA MET A 142 10.37 15.33 2.92
C MET A 142 10.70 14.45 1.71
N THR A 143 10.20 14.80 0.52
CA THR A 143 10.20 13.90 -0.65
C THR A 143 11.15 14.32 -1.77
N LYS A 144 11.63 15.57 -1.73
CA LYS A 144 12.40 16.24 -2.78
C LYS A 144 11.65 16.34 -4.12
N ARG A 145 10.31 16.31 -4.07
CA ARG A 145 9.43 16.34 -5.25
C ARG A 145 8.25 17.29 -5.05
N PRO A 146 7.70 17.86 -6.12
CA PRO A 146 6.49 18.68 -6.03
C PRO A 146 5.26 17.81 -5.72
N ILE A 147 4.34 18.35 -4.92
CA ILE A 147 3.11 17.66 -4.53
C ILE A 147 2.06 17.60 -5.66
N ALA A 148 2.04 18.58 -6.56
CA ALA A 148 0.99 18.73 -7.56
C ALA A 148 0.69 17.45 -8.36
N PRO A 149 1.69 16.71 -8.90
CA PRO A 149 1.43 15.45 -9.60
C PRO A 149 0.76 14.38 -8.74
N VAL A 150 1.00 14.39 -7.42
CA VAL A 150 0.41 13.43 -6.47
C VAL A 150 -1.07 13.75 -6.26
N LEU A 151 -1.42 15.02 -6.04
CA LEU A 151 -2.80 15.46 -5.90
C LEU A 151 -3.61 15.25 -7.18
N GLU A 152 -3.02 15.53 -8.36
CA GLU A 152 -3.62 15.20 -9.66
C GLU A 152 -3.86 13.69 -9.81
N GLY A 153 -2.89 12.88 -9.37
CA GLY A 153 -3.01 11.42 -9.39
C GLY A 153 -4.12 10.90 -8.49
N ILE A 154 -4.28 11.47 -7.29
CA ILE A 154 -5.39 11.15 -6.38
C ILE A 154 -6.73 11.49 -7.02
N ALA A 155 -6.86 12.71 -7.59
CA ALA A 155 -8.08 13.13 -8.28
C ALA A 155 -8.41 12.20 -9.47
N ALA A 156 -7.41 11.82 -10.27
CA ALA A 156 -7.60 10.89 -11.39
C ALA A 156 -8.06 9.49 -10.93
N ALA A 157 -7.52 8.99 -9.81
CA ALA A 157 -7.94 7.72 -9.24
C ALA A 157 -9.39 7.77 -8.72
N GLN A 158 -9.80 8.87 -8.09
CA GLN A 158 -11.19 9.10 -7.68
C GLN A 158 -12.14 9.14 -8.89
N GLN A 159 -11.78 9.88 -9.95
CA GLN A 159 -12.54 9.93 -11.20
C GLN A 159 -12.67 8.57 -11.88
N ALA A 160 -11.64 7.72 -11.76
CA ALA A 160 -11.67 6.34 -12.26
C ALA A 160 -12.44 5.37 -11.34
N ASN A 161 -13.02 5.84 -10.24
CA ASN A 161 -13.66 5.00 -9.21
C ASN A 161 -12.73 3.89 -8.68
N LEU A 162 -11.44 4.18 -8.53
CA LEU A 162 -10.51 3.32 -7.82
C LEU A 162 -10.60 3.62 -6.32
N PRO A 163 -10.89 2.63 -5.47
CA PRO A 163 -10.83 2.80 -4.02
C PRO A 163 -9.41 3.17 -3.58
N ILE A 164 -9.30 4.25 -2.79
CA ILE A 164 -8.03 4.78 -2.31
C ILE A 164 -7.97 4.71 -0.80
N LYS A 165 -6.77 4.48 -0.28
CA LYS A 165 -6.39 4.71 1.12
C LYS A 165 -5.09 5.50 1.13
N LEU A 166 -4.97 6.47 2.01
CA LEU A 166 -3.74 7.22 2.21
C LEU A 166 -2.93 6.60 3.35
N ASN A 167 -1.63 6.54 3.17
CA ASN A 167 -0.66 6.23 4.20
C ASN A 167 0.20 7.47 4.40
N CYS A 168 0.32 7.92 5.65
CA CYS A 168 1.15 9.03 6.05
C CYS A 168 2.13 8.56 7.13
N VAL A 169 3.41 8.67 6.89
CA VAL A 169 4.44 8.47 7.91
C VAL A 169 4.58 9.76 8.70
N LEU A 170 4.34 9.70 10.01
CA LEU A 170 4.51 10.85 10.89
C LEU A 170 5.93 10.93 11.42
N VAL A 171 6.54 12.09 11.23
CA VAL A 171 7.89 12.39 11.67
C VAL A 171 7.88 13.67 12.52
N ALA A 172 8.22 13.56 13.79
CA ALA A 172 8.24 14.71 14.71
C ALA A 172 9.14 15.82 14.18
N GLY A 173 8.63 17.05 14.25
CA GLY A 173 9.31 18.26 13.75
C GLY A 173 9.31 18.42 12.22
N GLN A 174 8.65 17.53 11.48
CA GLN A 174 8.53 17.65 10.02
C GLN A 174 7.06 17.86 9.58
N ASN A 175 6.19 16.90 9.86
CA ASN A 175 4.77 16.94 9.43
C ASN A 175 3.76 16.67 10.56
N ASP A 176 4.23 16.53 11.79
CA ASP A 176 3.39 16.26 12.99
C ASP A 176 2.39 17.39 13.27
N HIS A 177 2.76 18.64 12.95
CA HIS A 177 1.89 19.79 13.08
C HIS A 177 0.72 19.80 12.08
N GLU A 178 0.81 19.01 10.99
CA GLU A 178 -0.21 18.93 9.93
C GLU A 178 -1.27 17.83 10.16
N VAL A 179 -1.15 17.02 11.21
CA VAL A 179 -2.02 15.87 11.48
C VAL A 179 -3.50 16.21 11.38
N LEU A 180 -3.91 17.36 11.95
CA LEU A 180 -5.30 17.79 11.94
C LEU A 180 -5.76 18.19 10.52
N GLU A 181 -4.97 19.00 9.85
CA GLU A 181 -5.31 19.51 8.50
C GLU A 181 -5.36 18.37 7.49
N LEU A 182 -4.36 17.46 7.53
CA LEU A 182 -4.34 16.27 6.69
C LEU A 182 -5.54 15.36 6.95
N THR A 183 -5.92 15.19 8.23
CA THR A 183 -7.11 14.41 8.60
C THR A 183 -8.39 15.05 8.08
N GLN A 184 -8.53 16.37 8.21
CA GLN A 184 -9.70 17.10 7.70
C GLN A 184 -9.77 17.04 6.18
N TRP A 185 -8.63 17.21 5.51
CA TRP A 185 -8.56 17.12 4.05
C TRP A 185 -8.97 15.73 3.55
N ALA A 186 -8.40 14.66 4.15
CA ALA A 186 -8.73 13.28 3.79
C ALA A 186 -10.23 12.99 4.00
N TYR A 187 -10.82 13.49 5.11
CA TYR A 187 -12.24 13.38 5.38
C TYR A 187 -13.09 14.08 4.30
N GLN A 188 -12.74 15.31 3.93
CA GLN A 188 -13.44 16.06 2.87
C GLN A 188 -13.35 15.33 1.51
N GLN A 189 -12.21 14.70 1.24
CA GLN A 189 -12.02 13.88 0.05
C GLN A 189 -12.69 12.50 0.13
N LYS A 190 -13.27 12.13 1.28
CA LYS A 190 -13.85 10.80 1.57
C LYS A 190 -12.85 9.65 1.37
N ILE A 191 -11.60 9.88 1.73
CA ILE A 191 -10.50 8.92 1.62
C ILE A 191 -10.07 8.49 3.02
N ALA A 192 -9.96 7.18 3.24
CA ALA A 192 -9.43 6.64 4.49
C ALA A 192 -7.95 6.99 4.64
N LEU A 193 -7.59 7.61 5.78
CA LEU A 193 -6.22 7.98 6.13
C LEU A 193 -5.67 7.03 7.20
N ARG A 194 -4.42 6.63 7.04
CA ARG A 194 -3.66 5.85 8.00
C ARG A 194 -2.38 6.58 8.34
N PHE A 195 -2.14 6.76 9.61
CA PHE A 195 -0.85 7.19 10.10
C PHE A 195 0.03 5.96 10.38
N ILE A 196 1.29 6.08 10.04
CA ILE A 196 2.31 5.04 10.22
C ILE A 196 3.41 5.65 11.08
N GLU A 197 3.84 4.92 12.12
CA GLU A 197 4.98 5.33 12.92
C GLU A 197 6.26 5.35 12.07
N TYR A 198 7.10 6.36 12.31
CA TYR A 198 8.40 6.43 11.65
C TYR A 198 9.28 5.26 12.08
N MET A 199 9.74 4.49 11.11
CA MET A 199 10.56 3.30 11.33
C MET A 199 11.98 3.53 10.83
N PRO A 200 13.00 2.89 11.44
CA PRO A 200 14.39 2.97 10.99
C PRO A 200 14.60 2.14 9.72
N LEU A 201 14.15 2.66 8.57
CA LEU A 201 14.33 2.01 7.27
C LEU A 201 15.64 2.41 6.60
N ASP A 202 16.25 3.50 7.05
CA ASP A 202 17.54 4.01 6.58
C ASP A 202 18.71 3.46 7.41
N GLN A 203 19.91 3.93 7.07
CA GLN A 203 21.10 3.60 7.84
C GLN A 203 20.88 3.93 9.34
N PRO A 204 21.26 3.02 10.26
CA PRO A 204 21.04 3.21 11.70
C PRO A 204 21.53 4.55 12.25
N GLU A 205 22.49 5.16 11.56
CA GLU A 205 23.12 6.44 11.92
C GLU A 205 22.19 7.65 11.73
N HIS A 206 21.15 7.54 10.89
CA HIS A 206 20.22 8.64 10.60
C HIS A 206 18.89 8.50 11.36
N TRP A 207 18.62 7.34 11.98
CA TRP A 207 17.42 7.15 12.75
C TRP A 207 17.51 7.79 14.14
N GLN A 208 16.53 8.56 14.49
CA GLN A 208 16.44 9.26 15.77
C GLN A 208 15.11 8.85 16.44
N ALA A 209 15.20 8.26 17.63
CA ALA A 209 14.02 7.83 18.39
C ALA A 209 13.07 9.00 18.71
N GLU A 210 13.62 10.21 18.86
CA GLU A 210 12.88 11.43 19.16
C GLU A 210 11.96 11.86 18.00
N LYS A 211 12.21 11.35 16.80
CA LYS A 211 11.36 11.60 15.63
C LYS A 211 10.14 10.68 15.54
N VAL A 212 10.05 9.67 16.40
CA VAL A 212 8.93 8.73 16.40
C VAL A 212 7.74 9.32 17.14
N ILE A 213 6.60 9.41 16.47
CA ILE A 213 5.31 9.72 17.07
C ILE A 213 4.58 8.41 17.23
N THR A 214 4.44 7.97 18.48
CA THR A 214 3.78 6.69 18.79
C THR A 214 2.27 6.78 18.60
N GLU A 215 1.63 5.63 18.37
CA GLU A 215 0.17 5.50 18.32
C GLU A 215 -0.48 6.13 19.57
N GLU A 216 0.07 5.91 20.74
CA GLU A 216 -0.46 6.44 22.00
C GLU A 216 -0.46 7.98 21.99
N THR A 217 0.66 8.59 21.54
CA THR A 217 0.78 10.05 21.43
C THR A 217 -0.22 10.62 20.42
N LEU A 218 -0.31 10.01 19.26
CA LEU A 218 -1.24 10.41 18.20
C LEU A 218 -2.69 10.26 18.66
N SER A 219 -3.03 9.16 19.31
CA SER A 219 -4.37 8.88 19.84
C SER A 219 -4.80 9.92 20.87
N LYS A 220 -3.89 10.31 21.78
CA LYS A 220 -4.12 11.39 22.76
C LYS A 220 -4.36 12.73 22.06
N LEU A 221 -3.52 13.08 21.09
CA LEU A 221 -3.63 14.33 20.31
C LEU A 221 -4.98 14.40 19.60
N LEU A 222 -5.36 13.37 18.86
CA LEU A 222 -6.62 13.31 18.14
C LEU A 222 -7.82 13.36 19.11
N SER A 223 -7.78 12.62 20.21
CA SER A 223 -8.84 12.62 21.22
C SER A 223 -9.04 14.00 21.84
N LEU A 224 -7.96 14.74 22.11
CA LEU A 224 -8.03 16.10 22.62
C LEU A 224 -8.69 17.05 21.62
N ILE A 225 -8.28 16.97 20.36
CA ILE A 225 -8.81 17.79 19.27
C ILE A 225 -10.31 17.53 19.07
N PHE A 226 -10.74 16.25 19.10
CA PHE A 226 -12.14 15.88 18.94
C PHE A 226 -13.02 16.29 20.12
N ARG A 227 -12.51 16.19 21.36
CA ARG A 227 -13.23 16.68 22.55
C ARG A 227 -13.44 18.19 22.54
N LEU A 228 -12.47 18.96 22.06
CA LEU A 228 -12.55 20.42 22.03
C LEU A 228 -13.53 20.95 20.96
N ARG A 229 -13.90 20.13 19.97
CA ARG A 229 -14.78 20.56 18.84
C ARG A 229 -16.26 20.23 19.01
N ASN A 230 -16.75 19.75 20.15
CA ASN A 230 -18.16 19.53 20.54
C ASN A 230 -19.15 19.38 19.36
N ASN A 231 -18.88 18.50 18.39
CA ASN A 231 -19.73 18.31 17.22
C ASN A 231 -20.16 16.83 17.13
N PRO A 232 -21.48 16.50 17.10
CA PRO A 232 -21.98 15.12 17.00
C PRO A 232 -21.55 14.40 15.71
N ASP A 233 -21.19 15.14 14.66
CA ASP A 233 -20.65 14.56 13.42
C ASP A 233 -19.23 13.98 13.56
N ASN A 234 -18.57 14.19 14.70
CA ASN A 234 -17.24 13.68 14.98
C ASN A 234 -17.15 12.14 15.14
N MET A 235 -18.28 11.45 15.32
CA MET A 235 -18.31 9.99 15.42
C MET A 235 -17.95 9.30 14.10
N ILE A 236 -18.16 9.98 12.96
CA ILE A 236 -17.82 9.47 11.63
C ILE A 236 -16.30 9.53 11.40
N LEU A 237 -15.62 10.50 11.98
CA LEU A 237 -14.16 10.65 11.85
C LEU A 237 -13.40 9.50 12.55
N GLN A 238 -13.91 8.96 13.65
CA GLN A 238 -13.34 7.79 14.35
C GLN A 238 -13.35 6.52 13.48
N LEU A 239 -14.31 6.39 12.57
CA LEU A 239 -14.42 5.27 11.63
C LEU A 239 -13.40 5.32 10.48
N PHE A 240 -12.84 6.49 10.17
CA PHE A 240 -11.89 6.68 9.07
C PHE A 240 -10.41 6.66 9.51
N ILE A 241 -10.13 6.85 10.79
CA ILE A 241 -8.75 6.76 11.32
C ILE A 241 -8.49 5.32 11.73
N CYS A 242 -8.05 4.51 10.79
CA CYS A 242 -7.52 3.19 11.09
C CYS A 242 -6.04 3.34 11.43
N LEU A 243 -5.72 3.49 12.71
CA LEU A 243 -4.37 3.35 13.21
C LEU A 243 -3.89 1.93 12.88
N MET A 244 -2.98 1.80 11.95
CA MET A 244 -2.30 0.54 11.69
C MET A 244 -0.94 0.60 12.36
N ILE A 245 -0.88 0.05 13.56
CA ILE A 245 0.39 -0.47 14.07
C ILE A 245 0.77 -1.62 13.15
N SER A 246 2.01 -1.60 12.70
CA SER A 246 2.65 -2.76 12.11
C SER A 246 2.86 -3.78 13.24
N THR A 247 1.83 -4.53 13.60
CA THR A 247 2.04 -5.77 14.33
C THR A 247 2.48 -6.81 13.33
N ASN A 248 3.73 -7.27 13.51
CA ASN A 248 4.40 -8.40 12.84
C ASN A 248 3.51 -9.59 12.52
#